data_e763844d9cc6c002a9f35bb0ce371043
#
_entry.id   e763844d9cc6c002a9f35bb0ce371043
#
_cell.length_a   1.000
_cell.length_b   1.000
_cell.length_c   1.000
_cell.angle_alpha   90.00
_cell.angle_beta   90.00
_cell.angle_gamma   90.00
#
_symmetry.space_group_name_H-M   'P 1'
#
loop_
_entity.id
_entity.type
_entity.pdbx_description
1 polymer ?
#
loop_
_entity_poly.entity_id
_entity_poly.type
_entity_poly.pdbx_seq_one_letter_code
_entity_poly.pdbx_strand_id
1 'polypeptide(L)'
;MTELIDEQIDIKIGEVRTESIDLSFGEIINLYSQKELIIQPEYQRLFRWSNQQKSRLIESILLELPIPQIFTIENSDGVLELIDGLQRLSSVIQFIDASVLDFTDVEGETLNPLTLEGCDQISELNNLTFEDLPLRLKLRIKRSSVRTVIIRRQSKSFLRYAMFKRLNTGGSILAPQEIRNCSSRMLGESGIKFYTFLQEKSSYPNFRTCIDTLSQLEKEQKGDEELVLRFFAAKNAQDLFRGSVRDWLDTYMEDILLEKIQFDYSAETQDFNRLFDYLSQILGSGAFVRYRDQSPIGALAPAYFEAVTIGVFRILEKLHTLDDSLVRTEIIKIVQSETFKDNVGPGAGTKTKLSNRIRYIQDGLAQLPD
;
A
#
# COMPACT_ATOMS: atom_id res chain seq x y z
N MET A 1 13.60 -35.15 -8.09
CA MET A 1 12.77 -33.91 -8.18
C MET A 1 11.72 -33.89 -7.07
N THR A 2 10.95 -34.95 -6.86
CA THR A 2 9.92 -35.06 -5.81
C THR A 2 10.53 -34.97 -4.40
N GLU A 3 11.61 -35.74 -4.13
CA GLU A 3 12.34 -35.72 -2.85
C GLU A 3 12.87 -34.32 -2.49
N LEU A 4 13.37 -33.58 -3.48
CA LEU A 4 13.89 -32.20 -3.27
C LEU A 4 12.75 -31.21 -2.94
N ILE A 5 11.55 -31.46 -3.49
CA ILE A 5 10.36 -30.65 -3.19
C ILE A 5 9.88 -30.94 -1.76
N ASP A 6 9.80 -32.22 -1.39
CA ASP A 6 9.37 -32.64 -0.05
C ASP A 6 10.33 -32.10 1.04
N GLU A 7 11.65 -32.22 0.82
CA GLU A 7 12.65 -31.67 1.73
C GLU A 7 12.55 -30.14 1.89
N GLN A 8 12.32 -29.42 0.78
CA GLN A 8 12.11 -27.97 0.84
C GLN A 8 10.81 -27.59 1.56
N ILE A 9 9.74 -28.38 1.37
CA ILE A 9 8.46 -28.19 2.07
C ILE A 9 8.66 -28.39 3.57
N ASP A 10 9.31 -29.47 3.99
CA ASP A 10 9.54 -29.78 5.41
C ASP A 10 10.36 -28.70 6.11
N ILE A 11 11.43 -28.22 5.46
CA ILE A 11 12.22 -27.10 5.96
C ILE A 11 11.33 -25.85 6.14
N LYS A 12 10.49 -25.54 5.16
CA LYS A 12 9.62 -24.36 5.21
C LYS A 12 8.49 -24.47 6.21
N ILE A 13 7.89 -25.63 6.38
CA ILE A 13 6.87 -25.90 7.42
C ILE A 13 7.45 -25.66 8.81
N GLY A 14 8.69 -26.11 9.07
CA GLY A 14 9.37 -25.90 10.35
C GLY A 14 9.68 -24.44 10.70
N GLU A 15 9.62 -23.55 9.74
CA GLU A 15 9.90 -22.12 9.90
C GLU A 15 8.68 -21.29 10.37
N VAL A 16 7.45 -21.84 10.28
CA VAL A 16 6.21 -21.16 10.68
C VAL A 16 5.55 -21.92 11.85
N ARG A 17 5.23 -21.18 12.90
CA ARG A 17 4.45 -21.70 14.03
C ARG A 17 3.18 -20.88 14.16
N THR A 18 2.05 -21.56 14.02
CA THR A 18 0.74 -20.95 14.24
C THR A 18 -0.03 -21.68 15.32
N GLU A 19 -0.88 -20.95 16.01
CA GLU A 19 -1.86 -21.49 16.96
C GLU A 19 -3.21 -20.90 16.61
N SER A 20 -4.28 -21.68 16.78
CA SER A 20 -5.65 -21.21 16.53
C SER A 20 -6.45 -21.34 17.82
N ILE A 21 -7.04 -20.23 18.24
CA ILE A 21 -7.92 -20.15 19.40
C ILE A 21 -9.22 -19.45 19.00
N ASP A 22 -10.29 -19.74 19.71
CA ASP A 22 -11.55 -19.02 19.55
C ASP A 22 -11.67 -17.98 20.67
N LEU A 23 -11.61 -16.69 20.31
CA LEU A 23 -11.75 -15.58 21.24
C LEU A 23 -13.15 -14.99 21.16
N SER A 24 -13.80 -14.76 22.30
CA SER A 24 -15.05 -14.01 22.33
C SER A 24 -14.80 -12.53 22.00
N PHE A 25 -15.79 -11.83 21.43
CA PHE A 25 -15.65 -10.40 21.19
C PHE A 25 -15.46 -9.60 22.47
N GLY A 26 -16.03 -10.05 23.57
CA GLY A 26 -15.78 -9.44 24.88
C GLY A 26 -14.31 -9.54 25.32
N GLU A 27 -13.69 -10.69 25.10
CA GLU A 27 -12.25 -10.88 25.37
C GLU A 27 -11.39 -10.04 24.43
N ILE A 28 -11.71 -10.00 23.15
CA ILE A 28 -10.98 -9.20 22.18
C ILE A 28 -11.00 -7.71 22.57
N ILE A 29 -12.15 -7.18 23.00
CA ILE A 29 -12.28 -5.79 23.48
C ILE A 29 -11.41 -5.58 24.72
N ASN A 30 -11.36 -6.54 25.62
CA ASN A 30 -10.52 -6.49 26.81
C ASN A 30 -9.03 -6.45 26.45
N LEU A 31 -8.57 -7.37 25.59
CA LEU A 31 -7.19 -7.39 25.10
C LEU A 31 -6.81 -6.08 24.40
N TYR A 32 -7.72 -5.52 23.59
CA TYR A 32 -7.47 -4.26 22.90
C TYR A 32 -7.38 -3.08 23.87
N SER A 33 -8.31 -2.97 24.83
CA SER A 33 -8.30 -1.89 25.84
C SER A 33 -7.07 -1.95 26.76
N GLN A 34 -6.54 -3.13 27.03
CA GLN A 34 -5.32 -3.32 27.82
C GLN A 34 -4.03 -3.25 26.98
N LYS A 35 -4.14 -2.99 25.67
CA LYS A 35 -3.01 -2.96 24.73
C LYS A 35 -2.26 -4.30 24.61
N GLU A 36 -2.93 -5.39 24.93
CA GLU A 36 -2.45 -6.75 24.68
C GLU A 36 -2.77 -7.24 23.27
N LEU A 37 -3.74 -6.61 22.62
CA LEU A 37 -4.00 -6.66 21.17
C LEU A 37 -3.89 -5.26 20.61
N ILE A 38 -3.06 -5.05 19.61
CA ILE A 38 -2.87 -3.75 18.96
C ILE A 38 -3.26 -3.78 17.50
N ILE A 39 -3.75 -2.64 17.02
CA ILE A 39 -3.97 -2.35 15.61
C ILE A 39 -3.03 -1.20 15.26
N GLN A 40 -2.07 -1.45 14.38
CA GLN A 40 -1.10 -0.43 13.99
C GLN A 40 -1.77 0.78 13.32
N PRO A 41 -1.26 2.01 13.52
CA PRO A 41 -1.88 3.23 12.99
C PRO A 41 -2.11 3.21 11.47
N GLU A 42 -1.22 2.56 10.72
CA GLU A 42 -1.36 2.41 9.27
C GLU A 42 -2.56 1.55 8.89
N TYR A 43 -2.88 0.57 9.73
CA TYR A 43 -4.08 -0.26 9.58
C TYR A 43 -5.34 0.49 9.98
N GLN A 44 -5.29 1.27 11.05
CA GLN A 44 -6.44 2.02 11.54
C GLN A 44 -7.01 2.92 10.44
N ARG A 45 -6.15 3.57 9.64
CA ARG A 45 -6.53 4.40 8.49
C ARG A 45 -7.23 3.64 7.37
N LEU A 46 -7.22 2.31 7.41
CA LEU A 46 -7.85 1.43 6.43
C LEU A 46 -9.24 0.98 6.86
N PHE A 47 -9.79 1.51 7.96
CA PHE A 47 -11.15 1.22 8.42
C PHE A 47 -12.17 1.95 7.55
N ARG A 48 -12.60 1.29 6.45
CA ARG A 48 -13.36 1.90 5.34
C ARG A 48 -14.71 1.25 5.06
N TRP A 49 -15.14 0.30 5.88
CA TRP A 49 -16.46 -0.30 5.68
C TRP A 49 -17.55 0.73 5.89
N SER A 50 -18.56 0.73 5.01
CA SER A 50 -19.80 1.51 5.20
C SER A 50 -20.56 1.00 6.43
N ASN A 51 -21.40 1.86 6.99
CA ASN A 51 -22.25 1.45 8.12
C ASN A 51 -23.12 0.24 7.77
N GLN A 52 -23.60 0.12 6.54
CA GLN A 52 -24.35 -1.06 6.08
C GLN A 52 -23.49 -2.34 6.13
N GLN A 53 -22.23 -2.29 5.69
CA GLN A 53 -21.35 -3.45 5.77
C GLN A 53 -21.06 -3.85 7.22
N LYS A 54 -20.83 -2.87 8.09
CA LYS A 54 -20.64 -3.09 9.54
C LYS A 54 -21.90 -3.70 10.15
N SER A 55 -23.08 -3.16 9.83
CA SER A 55 -24.36 -3.62 10.34
C SER A 55 -24.68 -5.07 9.95
N ARG A 56 -24.43 -5.43 8.69
CA ARG A 56 -24.58 -6.81 8.21
C ARG A 56 -23.66 -7.80 8.94
N LEU A 57 -22.49 -7.37 9.35
CA LEU A 57 -21.64 -8.21 10.20
C LEU A 57 -22.29 -8.44 11.57
N ILE A 58 -22.83 -7.40 12.21
CA ILE A 58 -23.52 -7.53 13.51
C ILE A 58 -24.74 -8.44 13.37
N GLU A 59 -25.52 -8.27 12.32
CA GLU A 59 -26.67 -9.14 12.00
C GLU A 59 -26.20 -10.59 11.82
N SER A 60 -25.10 -10.83 11.10
CA SER A 60 -24.52 -12.17 10.91
C SER A 60 -24.11 -12.82 12.22
N ILE A 61 -23.53 -12.04 13.15
CA ILE A 61 -23.16 -12.53 14.50
C ILE A 61 -24.43 -12.92 15.29
N LEU A 62 -25.48 -12.11 15.22
CA LEU A 62 -26.75 -12.41 15.88
C LEU A 62 -27.44 -13.66 15.30
N LEU A 63 -27.27 -13.90 14.01
CA LEU A 63 -27.79 -15.09 13.31
C LEU A 63 -26.88 -16.34 13.46
N GLU A 64 -25.77 -16.23 14.18
CA GLU A 64 -24.76 -17.30 14.36
C GLU A 64 -24.18 -17.80 13.02
N LEU A 65 -24.12 -16.91 12.01
CA LEU A 65 -23.50 -17.25 10.73
C LEU A 65 -21.97 -17.31 10.91
N PRO A 66 -21.27 -18.17 10.13
CA PRO A 66 -19.84 -18.29 10.21
C PRO A 66 -19.13 -16.96 9.90
N ILE A 67 -18.31 -16.49 10.85
CA ILE A 67 -17.48 -15.30 10.68
C ILE A 67 -16.09 -15.75 10.19
N PRO A 68 -15.54 -15.15 9.11
CA PRO A 68 -14.17 -15.45 8.69
C PRO A 68 -13.18 -15.18 9.81
N GLN A 69 -12.19 -16.07 9.95
CA GLN A 69 -11.14 -15.98 10.97
C GLN A 69 -10.35 -14.68 10.87
N ILE A 70 -9.79 -14.24 11.99
CA ILE A 70 -8.82 -13.15 12.06
C ILE A 70 -7.41 -13.69 12.23
N PHE A 71 -6.41 -12.90 11.81
CA PHE A 71 -5.02 -13.26 11.95
C PHE A 71 -4.28 -12.22 12.76
N THR A 72 -3.45 -12.69 13.69
CA THR A 72 -2.59 -11.86 14.51
C THR A 72 -1.16 -12.39 14.50
N ILE A 73 -0.19 -11.52 14.79
CA ILE A 73 1.20 -11.87 15.03
C ILE A 73 1.52 -11.57 16.49
N GLU A 74 2.16 -12.51 17.16
CA GLU A 74 2.74 -12.30 18.48
C GLU A 74 4.10 -11.60 18.33
N ASN A 75 4.27 -10.42 18.93
CA ASN A 75 5.54 -9.70 18.96
C ASN A 75 6.50 -10.25 20.05
N SER A 76 7.68 -9.62 20.23
CA SER A 76 8.69 -10.03 21.23
C SER A 76 8.14 -9.98 22.65
N ASP A 77 7.22 -9.06 22.95
CA ASP A 77 6.69 -8.80 24.29
C ASP A 77 5.46 -9.66 24.60
N GLY A 78 5.04 -10.50 23.63
CA GLY A 78 3.85 -11.35 23.77
C GLY A 78 2.54 -10.66 23.38
N VAL A 79 2.60 -9.39 22.97
CA VAL A 79 1.44 -8.62 22.52
C VAL A 79 1.03 -9.10 21.14
N LEU A 80 -0.28 -9.23 20.90
CA LEU A 80 -0.84 -9.60 19.61
C LEU A 80 -1.00 -8.37 18.72
N GLU A 81 -0.54 -8.44 17.49
CA GLU A 81 -0.71 -7.41 16.48
C GLU A 81 -1.64 -7.93 15.39
N LEU A 82 -2.72 -7.20 15.13
CA LEU A 82 -3.69 -7.58 14.08
C LEU A 82 -3.09 -7.44 12.69
N ILE A 83 -3.24 -8.47 11.85
CA ILE A 83 -2.75 -8.50 10.46
C ILE A 83 -3.83 -8.75 9.40
N ASP A 84 -4.94 -9.39 9.79
CA ASP A 84 -6.15 -9.47 8.97
C ASP A 84 -7.38 -9.51 9.87
N GLY A 85 -8.46 -8.91 9.40
CA GLY A 85 -9.72 -8.81 10.13
C GLY A 85 -10.02 -7.42 10.69
N LEU A 86 -9.24 -6.39 10.31
CA LEU A 86 -9.45 -5.01 10.77
C LEU A 86 -10.91 -4.57 10.70
N GLN A 87 -11.54 -4.69 9.52
CA GLN A 87 -12.92 -4.24 9.32
C GLN A 87 -13.88 -4.96 10.26
N ARG A 88 -13.72 -6.29 10.40
CA ARG A 88 -14.56 -7.12 11.26
C ARG A 88 -14.41 -6.74 12.72
N LEU A 89 -13.17 -6.68 13.19
CA LEU A 89 -12.87 -6.41 14.58
C LEU A 89 -13.29 -5.01 14.99
N SER A 90 -12.87 -3.99 14.23
CA SER A 90 -13.19 -2.59 14.50
C SER A 90 -14.69 -2.31 14.42
N SER A 91 -15.44 -2.97 13.52
CA SER A 91 -16.90 -2.82 13.46
C SER A 91 -17.61 -3.34 14.71
N VAL A 92 -17.16 -4.49 15.23
CA VAL A 92 -17.75 -5.05 16.45
C VAL A 92 -17.37 -4.23 17.68
N ILE A 93 -16.12 -3.77 17.77
CA ILE A 93 -15.68 -2.86 18.85
C ILE A 93 -16.48 -1.55 18.76
N GLN A 94 -16.58 -0.93 17.60
CA GLN A 94 -17.37 0.31 17.41
C GLN A 94 -18.83 0.14 17.82
N PHE A 95 -19.42 -1.02 17.54
CA PHE A 95 -20.81 -1.28 17.91
C PHE A 95 -20.98 -1.47 19.42
N ILE A 96 -20.08 -2.24 20.07
CA ILE A 96 -20.20 -2.57 21.50
C ILE A 96 -19.77 -1.38 22.37
N ASP A 97 -18.64 -0.76 22.04
CA ASP A 97 -18.06 0.37 22.78
C ASP A 97 -17.07 1.14 21.88
N ALA A 98 -17.58 2.14 21.18
CA ALA A 98 -16.76 2.97 20.29
C ALA A 98 -15.66 3.74 21.03
N SER A 99 -15.83 4.01 22.33
CA SER A 99 -14.87 4.79 23.13
C SER A 99 -13.53 4.05 23.35
N VAL A 100 -13.51 2.75 23.12
CA VAL A 100 -12.30 1.92 23.23
C VAL A 100 -11.37 2.10 22.03
N LEU A 101 -11.94 2.48 20.85
CA LEU A 101 -11.14 2.69 19.65
C LEU A 101 -10.37 4.02 19.74
N ASP A 102 -9.07 3.95 19.57
CA ASP A 102 -8.12 5.06 19.68
C ASP A 102 -7.78 5.69 18.31
N PHE A 103 -8.63 5.49 17.30
CA PHE A 103 -8.46 6.04 15.96
C PHE A 103 -9.73 6.73 15.45
N THR A 104 -9.56 7.54 14.41
CA THR A 104 -10.60 8.33 13.77
C THR A 104 -11.13 7.64 12.52
N ASP A 105 -12.24 8.14 11.99
CA ASP A 105 -12.75 7.77 10.68
C ASP A 105 -11.90 8.38 9.54
N VAL A 106 -12.34 8.20 8.29
CA VAL A 106 -11.66 8.73 7.10
C VAL A 106 -11.67 10.27 7.04
N GLU A 107 -12.54 10.93 7.77
CA GLU A 107 -12.67 12.39 7.85
C GLU A 107 -11.87 12.98 9.02
N GLY A 108 -11.26 12.13 9.85
CA GLY A 108 -10.48 12.52 11.03
C GLY A 108 -11.31 12.76 12.28
N GLU A 109 -12.60 12.39 12.26
CA GLU A 109 -13.52 12.51 13.39
C GLU A 109 -13.47 11.26 14.29
N THR A 110 -13.69 11.46 15.59
CA THR A 110 -13.80 10.37 16.54
C THR A 110 -14.96 9.44 16.16
N LEU A 111 -14.72 8.14 16.17
CA LEU A 111 -15.74 7.16 15.82
C LEU A 111 -16.93 7.21 16.79
N ASN A 112 -18.09 7.52 16.26
CA ASN A 112 -19.35 7.44 17.02
C ASN A 112 -19.81 5.99 17.17
N PRO A 113 -20.61 5.67 18.20
CA PRO A 113 -21.28 4.37 18.30
C PRO A 113 -22.01 4.02 17.01
N LEU A 114 -21.84 2.80 16.52
CA LEU A 114 -22.48 2.35 15.29
C LEU A 114 -24.01 2.25 15.51
N THR A 115 -24.77 2.95 14.69
CA THR A 115 -26.20 2.74 14.54
C THR A 115 -26.42 1.78 13.37
N LEU A 116 -27.15 0.70 13.59
CA LEU A 116 -27.37 -0.33 12.58
C LEU A 116 -28.24 0.20 11.44
N GLU A 117 -27.86 -0.12 10.20
CA GLU A 117 -28.60 0.23 8.99
C GLU A 117 -28.42 -0.82 7.89
N GLY A 118 -29.41 -1.01 7.05
CA GLY A 118 -29.34 -1.96 5.93
C GLY A 118 -29.24 -3.43 6.37
N CYS A 119 -29.75 -3.76 7.57
CA CYS A 119 -30.03 -5.12 7.99
C CYS A 119 -31.23 -5.64 7.18
N ASP A 120 -31.02 -6.71 6.42
CA ASP A 120 -32.00 -7.24 5.46
C ASP A 120 -32.65 -8.55 5.92
N GLN A 121 -32.05 -9.25 6.88
CA GLN A 121 -32.63 -10.47 7.47
C GLN A 121 -33.46 -10.18 8.72
N ILE A 122 -33.06 -9.17 9.50
CA ILE A 122 -33.75 -8.74 10.73
C ILE A 122 -33.96 -7.22 10.65
N SER A 123 -34.98 -6.78 9.94
CA SER A 123 -35.28 -5.36 9.70
C SER A 123 -35.41 -4.53 10.98
N GLU A 124 -35.86 -5.15 12.07
CA GLU A 124 -36.07 -4.54 13.39
C GLU A 124 -34.76 -4.11 14.06
N LEU A 125 -33.59 -4.57 13.56
CA LEU A 125 -32.30 -4.10 14.02
C LEU A 125 -31.94 -2.70 13.49
N ASN A 126 -32.55 -2.27 12.38
CA ASN A 126 -32.24 -0.98 11.79
C ASN A 126 -32.61 0.17 12.75
N ASN A 127 -31.73 1.17 12.79
CA ASN A 127 -31.77 2.33 13.68
C ASN A 127 -31.51 2.04 15.17
N LEU A 128 -31.10 0.81 15.53
CA LEU A 128 -30.69 0.49 16.90
C LEU A 128 -29.18 0.65 17.08
N THR A 129 -28.80 1.11 18.25
CA THR A 129 -27.42 1.05 18.78
C THR A 129 -27.27 -0.17 19.70
N PHE A 130 -26.06 -0.43 20.14
CA PHE A 130 -25.82 -1.51 21.12
C PHE A 130 -26.61 -1.30 22.41
N GLU A 131 -26.75 -0.03 22.85
CA GLU A 131 -27.46 0.28 24.09
C GLU A 131 -28.96 0.03 24.01
N ASP A 132 -29.55 0.11 22.83
CA ASP A 132 -31.00 -0.16 22.61
C ASP A 132 -31.34 -1.65 22.64
N LEU A 133 -30.30 -2.53 22.51
CA LEU A 133 -30.55 -3.97 22.47
C LEU A 133 -30.94 -4.53 23.84
N PRO A 134 -31.88 -5.50 23.89
CA PRO A 134 -32.14 -6.28 25.11
C PRO A 134 -30.86 -6.96 25.63
N LEU A 135 -30.71 -7.09 26.94
CA LEU A 135 -29.55 -7.71 27.59
C LEU A 135 -29.17 -9.07 26.97
N ARG A 136 -30.16 -9.89 26.62
CA ARG A 136 -29.94 -11.19 25.97
C ARG A 136 -29.13 -11.05 24.67
N LEU A 137 -29.44 -10.07 23.82
CA LEU A 137 -28.74 -9.85 22.55
C LEU A 137 -27.37 -9.22 22.76
N LYS A 138 -27.25 -8.27 23.72
CA LYS A 138 -25.94 -7.73 24.15
C LYS A 138 -24.99 -8.86 24.58
N LEU A 139 -25.46 -9.77 25.42
CA LEU A 139 -24.67 -10.92 25.90
C LEU A 139 -24.35 -11.90 24.75
N ARG A 140 -25.28 -12.11 23.81
CA ARG A 140 -25.06 -12.97 22.66
C ARG A 140 -23.90 -12.44 21.81
N ILE A 141 -23.88 -11.15 21.48
CA ILE A 141 -22.80 -10.52 20.70
C ILE A 141 -21.47 -10.62 21.47
N LYS A 142 -21.43 -10.20 22.75
CA LYS A 142 -20.20 -10.23 23.54
C LYS A 142 -19.59 -11.64 23.72
N ARG A 143 -20.44 -12.68 23.77
CA ARG A 143 -20.02 -14.08 23.94
C ARG A 143 -19.80 -14.82 22.63
N SER A 144 -20.24 -14.29 21.51
CA SER A 144 -19.91 -14.83 20.19
C SER A 144 -18.41 -14.78 19.99
N SER A 145 -17.85 -15.85 19.42
CA SER A 145 -16.41 -15.98 19.20
C SER A 145 -16.05 -15.90 17.73
N VAL A 146 -14.83 -15.46 17.48
CA VAL A 146 -14.19 -15.53 16.18
C VAL A 146 -12.89 -16.32 16.29
N ARG A 147 -12.66 -17.19 15.32
CA ARG A 147 -11.40 -17.92 15.24
C ARG A 147 -10.27 -16.95 14.99
N THR A 148 -9.28 -16.99 15.88
CA THR A 148 -8.07 -16.18 15.83
C THR A 148 -6.87 -17.08 15.58
N VAL A 149 -6.20 -16.87 14.45
CA VAL A 149 -4.95 -17.55 14.11
C VAL A 149 -3.79 -16.67 14.52
N ILE A 150 -3.00 -17.15 15.47
CA ILE A 150 -1.84 -16.45 16.02
C ILE A 150 -0.58 -16.99 15.34
N ILE A 151 0.14 -16.12 14.64
CA ILE A 151 1.48 -16.41 14.14
C ILE A 151 2.45 -16.14 15.28
N ARG A 152 3.06 -17.19 15.79
CA ARG A 152 3.91 -17.12 16.97
C ARG A 152 5.23 -16.43 16.69
N ARG A 153 5.81 -15.75 17.68
CA ARG A 153 7.07 -15.00 17.62
C ARG A 153 8.28 -15.83 17.16
N GLN A 154 8.22 -17.16 17.33
CA GLN A 154 9.27 -18.07 16.87
C GLN A 154 9.30 -18.24 15.34
N SER A 155 8.29 -17.76 14.63
CA SER A 155 8.28 -17.77 13.16
C SER A 155 9.30 -16.77 12.62
N LYS A 156 10.00 -17.15 11.52
CA LYS A 156 10.95 -16.24 10.87
C LYS A 156 10.26 -14.97 10.38
N SER A 157 10.89 -13.82 10.56
CA SER A 157 10.33 -12.49 10.20
C SER A 157 9.88 -12.41 8.75
N PHE A 158 10.68 -12.97 7.82
CA PHE A 158 10.32 -13.01 6.40
C PHE A 158 9.04 -13.80 6.13
N LEU A 159 8.81 -14.90 6.85
CA LEU A 159 7.58 -15.69 6.67
C LEU A 159 6.36 -14.99 7.24
N ARG A 160 6.50 -14.25 8.34
CA ARG A 160 5.45 -13.37 8.86
C ARG A 160 5.05 -12.33 7.82
N TYR A 161 6.05 -11.67 7.21
CA TYR A 161 5.87 -10.76 6.08
C TYR A 161 5.16 -11.43 4.89
N ALA A 162 5.63 -12.59 4.45
CA ALA A 162 5.05 -13.32 3.31
C ALA A 162 3.60 -13.78 3.57
N MET A 163 3.30 -14.23 4.79
CA MET A 163 1.93 -14.59 5.19
C MET A 163 1.00 -13.38 5.17
N PHE A 164 1.43 -12.27 5.78
CA PHE A 164 0.68 -11.02 5.75
C PHE A 164 0.33 -10.61 4.33
N LYS A 165 1.33 -10.56 3.45
CA LYS A 165 1.15 -10.20 2.04
C LYS A 165 0.13 -11.12 1.36
N ARG A 166 0.22 -12.44 1.58
CA ARG A 166 -0.70 -13.42 0.98
C ARG A 166 -2.14 -13.29 1.49
N LEU A 167 -2.32 -13.09 2.80
CA LEU A 167 -3.65 -12.94 3.41
C LEU A 167 -4.37 -11.70 2.86
N ASN A 168 -3.65 -10.59 2.70
CA ASN A 168 -4.21 -9.32 2.23
C ASN A 168 -4.31 -9.20 0.70
N THR A 169 -3.75 -10.14 -0.09
CA THR A 169 -3.86 -10.10 -1.56
C THR A 169 -5.10 -10.82 -2.11
N GLY A 170 -5.75 -11.66 -1.33
CA GLY A 170 -6.83 -12.57 -1.80
C GLY A 170 -8.25 -12.05 -1.69
N GLY A 171 -8.48 -10.85 -1.21
CA GLY A 171 -9.85 -10.31 -1.00
C GLY A 171 -9.87 -8.89 -0.45
N SER A 172 -8.73 -8.26 -0.39
CA SER A 172 -8.55 -6.98 0.26
C SER A 172 -8.97 -5.81 -0.60
N ILE A 173 -9.62 -4.84 0.05
CA ILE A 173 -9.88 -3.49 -0.45
C ILE A 173 -8.57 -2.67 -0.53
N LEU A 174 -7.44 -3.22 -0.04
CA LEU A 174 -6.16 -2.52 0.05
C LEU A 174 -5.46 -2.41 -1.28
N ALA A 175 -4.93 -1.23 -1.56
CA ALA A 175 -4.04 -1.02 -2.70
C ALA A 175 -2.68 -1.72 -2.48
N PRO A 176 -1.97 -2.10 -3.54
CA PRO A 176 -0.69 -2.80 -3.42
C PRO A 176 0.33 -2.06 -2.55
N GLN A 177 0.39 -0.72 -2.62
CA GLN A 177 1.33 0.05 -1.81
C GLN A 177 0.96 0.07 -0.32
N GLU A 178 -0.32 0.10 0.01
CA GLU A 178 -0.78 -0.02 1.40
C GLU A 178 -0.34 -1.36 2.02
N ILE A 179 -0.44 -2.45 1.24
CA ILE A 179 0.04 -3.78 1.67
C ILE A 179 1.55 -3.77 1.88
N ARG A 180 2.33 -3.15 0.98
CA ARG A 180 3.79 -3.03 1.12
C ARG A 180 4.18 -2.25 2.37
N ASN A 181 3.52 -1.14 2.62
CA ASN A 181 3.77 -0.29 3.78
C ASN A 181 3.54 -1.02 5.10
N CYS A 182 2.41 -1.69 5.20
CA CYS A 182 2.08 -2.47 6.39
C CYS A 182 3.05 -3.65 6.58
N SER A 183 3.33 -4.39 5.51
CA SER A 183 4.16 -5.59 5.58
C SER A 183 5.64 -5.30 5.86
N SER A 184 6.18 -4.17 5.37
CA SER A 184 7.59 -3.83 5.57
C SER A 184 7.98 -3.74 7.05
N ARG A 185 7.11 -3.19 7.88
CA ARG A 185 7.35 -3.05 9.33
C ARG A 185 7.56 -4.39 10.05
N MET A 186 7.02 -5.49 9.51
CA MET A 186 7.22 -6.82 10.08
C MET A 186 8.65 -7.33 9.98
N LEU A 187 9.48 -6.65 9.19
CA LEU A 187 10.91 -6.95 9.02
C LEU A 187 11.81 -6.12 9.98
N GLY A 188 11.21 -5.45 10.96
CA GLY A 188 11.94 -4.72 11.99
C GLY A 188 12.53 -3.40 11.51
N GLU A 189 13.71 -3.04 12.03
CA GLU A 189 14.32 -1.72 11.80
C GLU A 189 14.59 -1.40 10.32
N SER A 190 15.05 -2.38 9.54
CA SER A 190 15.30 -2.18 8.10
C SER A 190 14.02 -1.86 7.34
N GLY A 191 12.93 -2.56 7.68
CA GLY A 191 11.61 -2.31 7.11
C GLY A 191 11.05 -0.95 7.49
N ILE A 192 11.16 -0.55 8.76
CA ILE A 192 10.73 0.77 9.24
C ILE A 192 11.54 1.87 8.56
N LYS A 193 12.86 1.70 8.47
CA LYS A 193 13.76 2.68 7.83
C LYS A 193 13.40 2.90 6.36
N PHE A 194 13.19 1.82 5.60
CA PHE A 194 12.84 1.93 4.20
C PHE A 194 11.46 2.55 4.00
N TYR A 195 10.49 2.16 4.81
CA TYR A 195 9.15 2.76 4.80
C TYR A 195 9.18 4.26 5.09
N THR A 196 9.90 4.68 6.15
CA THR A 196 10.07 6.10 6.49
C THR A 196 10.72 6.87 5.34
N PHE A 197 11.73 6.27 4.69
CA PHE A 197 12.36 6.86 3.51
C PHE A 197 11.37 7.10 2.37
N LEU A 198 10.49 6.14 2.05
CA LEU A 198 9.46 6.33 1.02
C LEU A 198 8.52 7.47 1.38
N GLN A 199 8.09 7.57 2.64
CA GLN A 199 7.23 8.66 3.14
C GLN A 199 7.92 10.03 3.05
N GLU A 200 9.18 10.13 3.45
CA GLU A 200 9.94 11.36 3.34
C GLU A 200 10.07 11.83 1.89
N LYS A 201 10.36 10.91 0.97
CA LYS A 201 10.48 11.22 -0.46
C LYS A 201 9.13 11.57 -1.08
N SER A 202 8.05 10.90 -0.71
CA SER A 202 6.70 11.25 -1.19
C SER A 202 6.23 12.63 -0.72
N SER A 203 6.79 13.12 0.38
CA SER A 203 6.52 14.44 0.94
C SER A 203 7.45 15.54 0.42
N TYR A 204 8.44 15.20 -0.41
CA TYR A 204 9.40 16.18 -0.93
C TYR A 204 8.70 17.23 -1.81
N PRO A 205 8.86 18.56 -1.55
CA PRO A 205 8.04 19.60 -2.19
C PRO A 205 8.06 19.57 -3.71
N ASN A 206 9.24 19.44 -4.32
CA ASN A 206 9.38 19.43 -5.77
C ASN A 206 8.83 18.14 -6.42
N PHE A 207 8.93 17.02 -5.71
CA PHE A 207 8.21 15.80 -6.11
C PHE A 207 6.69 16.00 -6.08
N ARG A 208 6.17 16.58 -4.97
CA ARG A 208 4.72 16.89 -4.84
C ARG A 208 4.22 17.79 -5.96
N THR A 209 5.01 18.79 -6.35
CA THR A 209 4.69 19.66 -7.50
C THR A 209 4.57 18.84 -8.79
N CYS A 210 5.52 17.93 -9.06
CA CYS A 210 5.52 17.10 -10.26
C CYS A 210 4.34 16.11 -10.33
N ILE A 211 3.84 15.64 -9.18
CA ILE A 211 2.74 14.67 -9.09
C ILE A 211 1.39 15.30 -8.69
N ASP A 212 1.26 16.62 -8.78
CA ASP A 212 0.05 17.33 -8.33
C ASP A 212 -1.23 16.82 -9.00
N THR A 213 -1.13 16.37 -10.24
CA THR A 213 -2.23 15.80 -11.03
C THR A 213 -2.58 14.35 -10.66
N LEU A 214 -1.93 13.74 -9.67
CA LEU A 214 -2.33 12.45 -9.09
C LEU A 214 -3.70 12.61 -8.42
N SER A 215 -4.62 11.70 -8.73
CA SER A 215 -5.99 11.79 -8.20
C SER A 215 -6.04 11.65 -6.68
N GLN A 216 -7.08 12.23 -6.05
CA GLN A 216 -7.24 12.14 -4.60
C GLN A 216 -7.35 10.68 -4.13
N LEU A 217 -8.06 9.83 -4.86
CA LEU A 217 -8.18 8.40 -4.57
C LEU A 217 -6.81 7.70 -4.59
N GLU A 218 -5.96 8.00 -5.60
CA GLU A 218 -4.62 7.41 -5.67
C GLU A 218 -3.73 7.90 -4.51
N LYS A 219 -3.84 9.18 -4.10
CA LYS A 219 -3.14 9.70 -2.91
C LYS A 219 -3.58 8.99 -1.63
N GLU A 220 -4.88 8.77 -1.45
CA GLU A 220 -5.43 8.01 -0.33
C GLU A 220 -4.95 6.54 -0.32
N GLN A 221 -4.74 5.97 -1.49
CA GLN A 221 -4.21 4.61 -1.70
C GLN A 221 -2.68 4.53 -1.71
N LYS A 222 -1.98 5.59 -1.26
CA LYS A 222 -0.51 5.65 -1.21
C LYS A 222 0.17 5.59 -2.59
N GLY A 223 -0.51 6.06 -3.63
CA GLY A 223 0.02 6.12 -4.97
C GLY A 223 1.25 7.04 -5.10
N ASP A 224 1.35 8.08 -4.27
CA ASP A 224 2.53 8.94 -4.16
C ASP A 224 3.76 8.16 -3.64
N GLU A 225 3.60 7.33 -2.61
CA GLU A 225 4.67 6.46 -2.09
C GLU A 225 5.01 5.34 -3.10
N GLU A 226 4.00 4.81 -3.84
CA GLU A 226 4.25 3.85 -4.92
C GLU A 226 5.07 4.46 -6.05
N LEU A 227 4.83 5.71 -6.44
CA LEU A 227 5.62 6.40 -7.45
C LEU A 227 7.08 6.58 -7.02
N VAL A 228 7.34 6.88 -5.74
CA VAL A 228 8.71 6.91 -5.20
C VAL A 228 9.38 5.55 -5.35
N LEU A 229 8.72 4.48 -4.89
CA LEU A 229 9.26 3.11 -5.04
C LEU A 229 9.48 2.75 -6.51
N ARG A 230 8.57 3.14 -7.39
CA ARG A 230 8.65 2.91 -8.84
C ARG A 230 9.83 3.62 -9.48
N PHE A 231 10.15 4.84 -9.05
CA PHE A 231 11.36 5.54 -9.50
C PHE A 231 12.62 4.74 -9.16
N PHE A 232 12.79 4.33 -7.91
CA PHE A 232 13.97 3.57 -7.49
C PHE A 232 14.04 2.19 -8.15
N ALA A 233 12.92 1.50 -8.31
CA ALA A 233 12.88 0.24 -9.04
C ALA A 233 13.26 0.40 -10.51
N ALA A 234 12.79 1.46 -11.18
CA ALA A 234 13.13 1.74 -12.57
C ALA A 234 14.60 2.19 -12.75
N LYS A 235 15.15 2.90 -11.76
CA LYS A 235 16.55 3.31 -11.73
C LYS A 235 17.49 2.12 -11.50
N ASN A 236 17.22 1.30 -10.49
CA ASN A 236 18.17 0.33 -9.94
C ASN A 236 17.89 -1.12 -10.36
N ALA A 237 16.68 -1.45 -10.79
CA ALA A 237 16.22 -2.82 -11.03
C ALA A 237 15.29 -2.94 -12.26
N GLN A 238 15.50 -2.11 -13.28
CA GLN A 238 14.69 -2.14 -14.50
C GLN A 238 14.72 -3.52 -15.20
N ASP A 239 15.84 -4.21 -15.12
CA ASP A 239 16.07 -5.52 -15.72
C ASP A 239 15.23 -6.63 -15.04
N LEU A 240 14.81 -6.45 -13.79
CA LEU A 240 13.94 -7.38 -13.05
C LEU A 240 12.47 -7.31 -13.51
N PHE A 241 12.08 -6.29 -14.26
CA PHE A 241 10.71 -6.16 -14.75
C PHE A 241 10.32 -7.31 -15.70
N ARG A 242 9.20 -8.02 -15.40
CA ARG A 242 8.69 -9.18 -16.16
C ARG A 242 7.26 -9.01 -16.66
N GLY A 243 6.72 -7.78 -16.67
CA GLY A 243 5.38 -7.48 -17.17
C GLY A 243 4.33 -7.20 -16.09
N SER A 244 4.59 -7.52 -14.84
CA SER A 244 3.77 -7.14 -13.69
C SER A 244 4.48 -6.07 -12.88
N VAL A 245 3.91 -4.86 -12.86
CA VAL A 245 4.44 -3.76 -12.04
C VAL A 245 4.38 -4.12 -10.55
N ARG A 246 3.28 -4.73 -10.12
CA ARG A 246 3.09 -5.15 -8.74
C ARG A 246 4.23 -6.08 -8.29
N ASP A 247 4.46 -7.16 -9.05
CA ASP A 247 5.46 -8.17 -8.69
C ASP A 247 6.88 -7.60 -8.75
N TRP A 248 7.13 -6.70 -9.69
CA TRP A 248 8.41 -6.01 -9.81
C TRP A 248 8.73 -5.14 -8.60
N LEU A 249 7.77 -4.28 -8.18
CA LEU A 249 7.94 -3.42 -7.02
C LEU A 249 8.03 -4.25 -5.73
N ASP A 250 7.25 -5.31 -5.64
CA ASP A 250 7.31 -6.25 -4.51
C ASP A 250 8.70 -6.90 -4.42
N THR A 251 9.20 -7.44 -5.54
CA THR A 251 10.53 -8.09 -5.58
C THR A 251 11.64 -7.11 -5.26
N TYR A 252 11.62 -5.91 -5.86
CA TYR A 252 12.64 -4.89 -5.60
C TYR A 252 12.67 -4.48 -4.13
N MET A 253 11.51 -4.23 -3.54
CA MET A 253 11.40 -3.88 -2.13
C MET A 253 11.87 -5.03 -1.23
N GLU A 254 11.44 -6.28 -1.50
CA GLU A 254 11.87 -7.46 -0.76
C GLU A 254 13.40 -7.66 -0.81
N ASP A 255 14.02 -7.44 -1.95
CA ASP A 255 15.46 -7.60 -2.11
C ASP A 255 16.26 -6.54 -1.30
N ILE A 256 15.72 -5.32 -1.16
CA ILE A 256 16.29 -4.31 -0.25
C ILE A 256 16.09 -4.71 1.21
N LEU A 257 14.85 -5.08 1.59
CA LEU A 257 14.51 -5.40 2.97
C LEU A 257 15.21 -6.66 3.50
N LEU A 258 15.57 -7.57 2.60
CA LEU A 258 16.35 -8.79 2.90
C LEU A 258 17.85 -8.59 2.71
N GLU A 259 18.30 -7.36 2.49
CA GLU A 259 19.71 -6.98 2.29
C GLU A 259 20.39 -7.72 1.13
N LYS A 260 19.63 -8.22 0.16
CA LYS A 260 20.17 -8.81 -1.07
C LYS A 260 20.70 -7.74 -2.03
N ILE A 261 20.13 -6.53 -1.95
CA ILE A 261 20.56 -5.35 -2.68
C ILE A 261 20.95 -4.29 -1.65
N GLN A 262 22.13 -3.72 -1.80
CA GLN A 262 22.53 -2.55 -1.01
C GLN A 262 21.77 -1.32 -1.50
N PHE A 263 21.15 -0.60 -0.58
CA PHE A 263 20.43 0.63 -0.85
C PHE A 263 21.10 1.79 -0.08
N ASP A 264 21.86 2.61 -0.80
CA ASP A 264 22.50 3.78 -0.21
C ASP A 264 21.51 4.94 -0.08
N TYR A 265 20.88 5.06 1.08
CA TYR A 265 19.89 6.09 1.37
C TYR A 265 20.39 7.53 1.10
N SER A 266 21.68 7.81 1.29
CA SER A 266 22.25 9.14 1.06
C SER A 266 22.38 9.44 -0.42
N ALA A 267 22.99 8.53 -1.18
CA ALA A 267 23.13 8.68 -2.63
C ALA A 267 21.77 8.71 -3.32
N GLU A 268 20.85 7.82 -2.94
CA GLU A 268 19.49 7.76 -3.50
C GLU A 268 18.68 9.02 -3.19
N THR A 269 18.86 9.62 -2.01
CA THR A 269 18.26 10.93 -1.66
C THR A 269 18.77 12.03 -2.57
N GLN A 270 20.09 12.09 -2.81
CA GLN A 270 20.69 13.12 -3.67
C GLN A 270 20.18 13.00 -5.11
N ASP A 271 20.18 11.79 -5.66
CA ASP A 271 19.69 11.54 -7.02
C ASP A 271 18.23 11.90 -7.18
N PHE A 272 17.39 11.51 -6.21
CA PHE A 272 15.95 11.84 -6.20
C PHE A 272 15.72 13.35 -6.16
N ASN A 273 16.37 14.03 -5.20
CA ASN A 273 16.17 15.48 -5.04
C ASN A 273 16.65 16.23 -6.29
N ARG A 274 17.84 15.96 -6.81
CA ARG A 274 18.37 16.60 -8.02
C ARG A 274 17.44 16.46 -9.22
N LEU A 275 16.91 15.25 -9.44
CA LEU A 275 15.98 14.99 -10.54
C LEU A 275 14.68 15.79 -10.37
N PHE A 276 14.05 15.70 -9.19
CA PHE A 276 12.75 16.34 -8.99
C PHE A 276 12.84 17.86 -8.84
N ASP A 277 13.98 18.40 -8.39
CA ASP A 277 14.26 19.83 -8.45
C ASP A 277 14.25 20.31 -9.91
N TYR A 278 14.97 19.59 -10.77
CA TYR A 278 15.02 19.90 -12.19
C TYR A 278 13.65 19.75 -12.89
N LEU A 279 12.97 18.60 -12.69
CA LEU A 279 11.67 18.36 -13.31
C LEU A 279 10.58 19.34 -12.83
N SER A 280 10.60 19.71 -11.56
CA SER A 280 9.69 20.72 -11.01
C SER A 280 9.90 22.08 -11.67
N GLN A 281 11.15 22.46 -11.91
CA GLN A 281 11.52 23.73 -12.57
C GLN A 281 11.03 23.76 -14.01
N ILE A 282 11.28 22.71 -14.81
CA ILE A 282 11.02 22.73 -16.24
C ILE A 282 9.59 22.33 -16.63
N LEU A 283 8.95 21.43 -15.89
CA LEU A 283 7.63 20.87 -16.22
C LEU A 283 6.54 21.19 -15.19
N GLY A 284 6.93 21.35 -13.91
CA GLY A 284 5.98 21.54 -12.81
C GLY A 284 4.94 20.43 -12.74
N SER A 285 3.68 20.78 -12.51
CA SER A 285 2.55 19.83 -12.47
C SER A 285 2.26 19.13 -13.82
N GLY A 286 2.88 19.57 -14.89
CA GLY A 286 2.81 18.94 -16.20
C GLY A 286 3.79 17.77 -16.42
N ALA A 287 4.62 17.40 -15.43
CA ALA A 287 5.74 16.49 -15.62
C ALA A 287 5.38 15.11 -16.19
N PHE A 288 4.21 14.56 -15.85
CA PHE A 288 3.87 13.17 -16.14
C PHE A 288 2.48 13.00 -16.73
N VAL A 289 2.02 14.01 -17.51
CA VAL A 289 0.72 14.02 -18.14
C VAL A 289 0.83 14.08 -19.67
N ARG A 290 -0.30 13.97 -20.33
CA ARG A 290 -0.38 14.23 -21.78
C ARG A 290 -0.32 15.74 -22.05
N TYR A 291 0.01 16.10 -23.28
CA TYR A 291 0.01 17.49 -23.73
C TYR A 291 -0.88 17.68 -24.96
N ARG A 292 -1.53 18.84 -25.02
CA ARG A 292 -2.14 19.38 -26.23
C ARG A 292 -1.43 20.69 -26.52
N ASP A 293 -0.71 20.73 -27.63
CA ASP A 293 0.25 21.81 -27.92
C ASP A 293 1.26 21.94 -26.75
N GLN A 294 1.32 23.08 -26.08
CA GLN A 294 2.20 23.32 -24.94
C GLN A 294 1.49 23.18 -23.58
N SER A 295 0.20 22.82 -23.57
CA SER A 295 -0.60 22.77 -22.34
C SER A 295 -0.73 21.34 -21.84
N PRO A 296 -0.44 21.10 -20.53
CA PRO A 296 -0.65 19.80 -19.90
C PRO A 296 -2.14 19.47 -19.80
N ILE A 297 -2.52 18.23 -20.03
CA ILE A 297 -3.90 17.76 -19.99
C ILE A 297 -4.02 16.40 -19.31
N GLY A 298 -5.10 16.24 -18.51
CA GLY A 298 -5.45 14.97 -17.87
C GLY A 298 -4.69 14.71 -16.57
N ALA A 299 -4.85 13.50 -16.07
CA ALA A 299 -4.22 13.02 -14.85
C ALA A 299 -2.84 12.40 -15.13
N LEU A 300 -2.03 12.29 -14.09
CA LEU A 300 -0.76 11.60 -14.10
C LEU A 300 -0.92 10.17 -14.65
N ALA A 301 -0.01 9.79 -15.55
CA ALA A 301 0.06 8.43 -16.07
C ALA A 301 1.39 7.77 -15.67
N PRO A 302 1.36 6.64 -14.96
CA PRO A 302 2.59 5.98 -14.48
C PRO A 302 3.61 5.65 -15.57
N ALA A 303 3.15 5.37 -16.81
CA ALA A 303 4.05 5.13 -17.94
C ALA A 303 4.82 6.37 -18.37
N TYR A 304 4.21 7.57 -18.26
CA TYR A 304 4.90 8.84 -18.48
C TYR A 304 5.89 9.13 -17.34
N PHE A 305 5.50 8.84 -16.10
CA PHE A 305 6.37 8.98 -14.95
C PHE A 305 7.67 8.18 -15.13
N GLU A 306 7.57 6.88 -15.43
CA GLU A 306 8.74 6.02 -15.64
C GLU A 306 9.63 6.51 -16.79
N ALA A 307 9.01 6.90 -17.90
CA ALA A 307 9.74 7.37 -19.08
C ALA A 307 10.51 8.65 -18.81
N VAL A 308 9.81 9.67 -18.28
CA VAL A 308 10.39 11.01 -18.09
C VAL A 308 11.42 10.99 -16.96
N THR A 309 11.10 10.37 -15.81
CA THR A 309 12.03 10.34 -14.68
C THR A 309 13.35 9.66 -15.03
N ILE A 310 13.30 8.45 -15.62
CA ILE A 310 14.52 7.69 -15.90
C ILE A 310 15.23 8.19 -17.15
N GLY A 311 14.47 8.60 -18.19
CA GLY A 311 15.08 9.15 -19.40
C GLY A 311 15.84 10.44 -19.14
N VAL A 312 15.27 11.35 -18.33
CA VAL A 312 15.92 12.60 -17.89
C VAL A 312 17.08 12.30 -16.93
N PHE A 313 16.86 11.44 -15.92
CA PHE A 313 17.89 11.11 -14.92
C PHE A 313 19.21 10.65 -15.55
N ARG A 314 19.15 9.80 -16.57
CA ARG A 314 20.33 9.22 -17.22
C ARG A 314 21.24 10.23 -17.92
N ILE A 315 20.71 11.40 -18.25
CA ILE A 315 21.46 12.44 -18.95
C ILE A 315 21.37 13.80 -18.25
N LEU A 316 21.00 13.80 -16.97
CA LEU A 316 20.70 15.00 -16.20
C LEU A 316 21.89 16.00 -16.19
N GLU A 317 23.13 15.50 -16.13
CA GLU A 317 24.33 16.36 -16.17
C GLU A 317 24.41 17.19 -17.47
N LYS A 318 24.12 16.56 -18.61
CA LYS A 318 24.05 17.29 -19.90
C LYS A 318 22.91 18.31 -19.88
N LEU A 319 21.73 17.92 -19.37
CA LEU A 319 20.57 18.80 -19.40
C LEU A 319 20.75 20.08 -18.58
N HIS A 320 21.53 20.04 -17.51
CA HIS A 320 21.88 21.24 -16.72
C HIS A 320 22.72 22.28 -17.49
N THR A 321 23.33 21.91 -18.62
CA THR A 321 24.08 22.85 -19.46
C THR A 321 23.22 23.48 -20.57
N LEU A 322 21.98 23.02 -20.76
CA LEU A 322 21.08 23.44 -21.84
C LEU A 322 20.05 24.45 -21.32
N ASP A 323 19.41 25.15 -22.26
CA ASP A 323 18.31 26.04 -21.95
C ASP A 323 17.05 25.23 -21.52
N ASP A 324 16.48 25.57 -20.40
CA ASP A 324 15.33 24.88 -19.80
C ASP A 324 14.10 24.87 -20.74
N SER A 325 13.91 25.93 -21.51
CA SER A 325 12.78 26.04 -22.46
C SER A 325 12.95 25.12 -23.64
N LEU A 326 14.18 24.91 -24.08
CA LEU A 326 14.53 23.96 -25.14
C LEU A 326 14.26 22.52 -24.68
N VAL A 327 14.76 22.16 -23.48
CA VAL A 327 14.55 20.83 -22.90
C VAL A 327 13.06 20.56 -22.68
N ARG A 328 12.32 21.51 -22.11
CA ARG A 328 10.87 21.41 -21.93
C ARG A 328 10.16 21.14 -23.27
N THR A 329 10.49 21.91 -24.29
CA THR A 329 9.85 21.81 -25.61
C THR A 329 10.10 20.44 -26.23
N GLU A 330 11.32 19.91 -26.12
CA GLU A 330 11.66 18.60 -26.66
C GLU A 330 10.97 17.46 -25.89
N ILE A 331 10.89 17.51 -24.55
CA ILE A 331 10.13 16.53 -23.77
C ILE A 331 8.66 16.51 -24.25
N ILE A 332 8.03 17.68 -24.38
CA ILE A 332 6.64 17.79 -24.81
C ILE A 332 6.46 17.20 -26.22
N LYS A 333 7.35 17.49 -27.13
CA LYS A 333 7.37 16.96 -28.50
C LYS A 333 7.51 15.43 -28.50
N ILE A 334 8.41 14.87 -27.71
CA ILE A 334 8.61 13.42 -27.61
C ILE A 334 7.34 12.74 -27.08
N VAL A 335 6.75 13.23 -25.99
CA VAL A 335 5.56 12.60 -25.39
C VAL A 335 4.31 12.73 -26.27
N GLN A 336 4.31 13.66 -27.22
CA GLN A 336 3.24 13.81 -28.22
C GLN A 336 3.44 12.93 -29.45
N SER A 337 4.64 12.37 -29.68
CA SER A 337 4.93 11.56 -30.85
C SER A 337 4.14 10.25 -30.83
N GLU A 338 3.76 9.75 -32.00
CA GLU A 338 3.08 8.46 -32.16
C GLU A 338 3.94 7.30 -31.61
N THR A 339 5.25 7.35 -31.88
CA THR A 339 6.20 6.34 -31.40
C THR A 339 6.23 6.23 -29.87
N PHE A 340 6.14 7.36 -29.15
CA PHE A 340 6.04 7.35 -27.70
C PHE A 340 4.68 6.83 -27.25
N LYS A 341 3.59 7.30 -27.87
CA LYS A 341 2.22 6.88 -27.55
C LYS A 341 2.02 5.37 -27.68
N ASP A 342 2.62 4.73 -28.67
CA ASP A 342 2.59 3.28 -28.86
C ASP A 342 3.22 2.51 -27.71
N ASN A 343 4.13 3.13 -26.97
CA ASN A 343 4.83 2.51 -25.83
C ASN A 343 4.22 2.83 -24.45
N VAL A 344 3.23 3.74 -24.40
CA VAL A 344 2.50 4.09 -23.16
C VAL A 344 1.01 3.75 -23.22
N GLY A 345 0.52 3.28 -24.38
CA GLY A 345 -0.86 2.86 -24.64
C GLY A 345 -1.15 1.43 -24.17
N PRO A 346 -2.18 0.79 -24.75
CA PRO A 346 -2.56 -0.58 -24.41
C PRO A 346 -1.37 -1.53 -24.47
N GLY A 347 -1.24 -2.40 -23.46
CA GLY A 347 -0.10 -3.32 -23.34
C GLY A 347 1.21 -2.64 -22.91
N ALA A 348 1.18 -1.45 -22.33
CA ALA A 348 2.36 -0.75 -21.81
C ALA A 348 3.15 -1.53 -20.74
N GLY A 349 2.55 -2.57 -20.14
CA GLY A 349 3.15 -3.41 -19.12
C GLY A 349 4.14 -4.46 -19.62
N THR A 350 4.75 -4.32 -20.80
CA THR A 350 5.82 -5.22 -21.26
C THR A 350 7.20 -4.64 -21.01
N LYS A 351 8.21 -5.52 -20.81
CA LYS A 351 9.61 -5.10 -20.62
C LYS A 351 10.13 -4.27 -21.81
N THR A 352 9.78 -4.66 -23.01
CA THR A 352 10.16 -3.95 -24.22
C THR A 352 9.60 -2.53 -24.25
N LYS A 353 8.30 -2.36 -23.96
CA LYS A 353 7.68 -1.04 -23.95
C LYS A 353 8.22 -0.15 -22.83
N LEU A 354 8.47 -0.70 -21.63
CA LEU A 354 9.14 0.03 -20.54
C LEU A 354 10.52 0.56 -21.01
N SER A 355 11.35 -0.30 -21.57
CA SER A 355 12.67 0.09 -22.05
C SER A 355 12.61 1.10 -23.19
N ASN A 356 11.67 0.92 -24.13
CA ASN A 356 11.51 1.81 -25.27
C ASN A 356 11.08 3.23 -24.84
N ARG A 357 10.04 3.36 -24.00
CA ARG A 357 9.56 4.69 -23.56
C ARG A 357 10.62 5.49 -22.81
N ILE A 358 11.44 4.81 -21.98
CA ILE A 358 12.58 5.45 -21.30
C ILE A 358 13.62 5.90 -22.34
N ARG A 359 13.99 5.00 -23.26
CA ARG A 359 14.99 5.29 -24.29
C ARG A 359 14.56 6.44 -25.22
N TYR A 360 13.30 6.53 -25.59
CA TYR A 360 12.84 7.63 -26.45
C TYR A 360 13.02 9.00 -25.80
N ILE A 361 12.76 9.13 -24.51
CA ILE A 361 13.06 10.38 -23.78
C ILE A 361 14.56 10.62 -23.75
N GLN A 362 15.35 9.62 -23.33
CA GLN A 362 16.79 9.73 -23.22
C GLN A 362 17.44 10.12 -24.55
N ASP A 363 17.16 9.36 -25.63
CA ASP A 363 17.81 9.55 -26.92
C ASP A 363 17.40 10.86 -27.59
N GLY A 364 16.10 11.23 -27.49
CA GLY A 364 15.60 12.49 -28.04
C GLY A 364 16.26 13.71 -27.37
N LEU A 365 16.35 13.70 -26.04
CA LEU A 365 17.03 14.77 -25.30
C LEU A 365 18.55 14.78 -25.52
N ALA A 366 19.16 13.60 -25.68
CA ALA A 366 20.61 13.50 -25.95
C ALA A 366 21.03 14.14 -27.29
N GLN A 367 20.09 14.29 -28.24
CA GLN A 367 20.32 14.92 -29.55
C GLN A 367 20.25 16.46 -29.52
N LEU A 368 19.83 17.05 -28.39
CA LEU A 368 19.80 18.51 -28.27
C LEU A 368 21.21 19.09 -28.40
N PRO A 369 21.40 20.18 -29.16
CA PRO A 369 22.68 20.85 -29.27
C PRO A 369 23.08 21.48 -27.96
N ASP A 370 24.40 21.51 -27.71
CA ASP A 370 24.99 22.19 -26.55
C ASP A 370 24.83 23.70 -26.66
#